data_54771862823f0982d0227dd060be4d54
#
_entry.id   54771862823f0982d0227dd060be4d54
#
_cell.length_a   1.000
_cell.length_b   1.000
_cell.length_c   1.000
_cell.angle_alpha   90.00
_cell.angle_beta   90.00
_cell.angle_gamma   90.00
#
_symmetry.space_group_name_H-M   'P 1'
#
loop_
_entity.id
_entity.type
_entity.pdbx_description
1 polymer ?
#
loop_
_entity_poly.entity_id
_entity_poly.type
_entity_poly.pdbx_seq_one_letter_code
_entity_poly.pdbx_strand_id
1 'polypeptide(L)'
;KILLNLVLLANDALVRGGTLFVGAESREGEPETVIRANGPRIVMDEAIRTTLAGNLDAGSVDSRTAAAWMARNLAVRGGGLVQLAEPDPEHLIIGALIRN
;
A
#
# COMPACT_ATOMS: atom_id res chain seq x y z
N LYS A 1 -6.97 5.53 9.32
CA LYS A 1 -7.27 5.86 7.91
C LYS A 1 -6.19 5.38 6.96
N ILE A 2 -4.92 5.52 7.33
CA ILE A 2 -3.82 5.05 6.49
C ILE A 2 -3.95 3.54 6.26
N LEU A 3 -4.07 2.79 7.34
CA LEU A 3 -4.16 1.33 7.27
C LEU A 3 -5.39 0.90 6.49
N LEU A 4 -6.54 1.51 6.74
CA LEU A 4 -7.78 1.17 6.04
C LEU A 4 -7.62 1.38 4.53
N ASN A 5 -7.06 2.50 4.11
CA ASN A 5 -6.84 2.77 2.69
C ASN A 5 -5.90 1.74 2.05
N LEU A 6 -4.85 1.36 2.75
CA LEU A 6 -3.89 0.37 2.24
C LEU A 6 -4.53 -1.02 2.14
N VAL A 7 -5.35 -1.40 3.13
CA VAL A 7 -6.07 -2.67 3.11
C VAL A 7 -7.05 -2.72 1.94
N LEU A 8 -7.78 -1.63 1.70
CA LEU A 8 -8.71 -1.56 0.58
C LEU A 8 -7.98 -1.69 -0.76
N LEU A 9 -6.83 -1.03 -0.91
CA LEU A 9 -6.02 -1.15 -2.12
C LEU A 9 -5.54 -2.58 -2.35
N ALA A 10 -5.08 -3.25 -1.29
CA ALA A 10 -4.62 -4.62 -1.38
C ALA A 10 -5.78 -5.57 -1.73
N ASN A 11 -6.94 -5.36 -1.12
CA ASN A 11 -8.12 -6.16 -1.41
C ASN A 11 -8.56 -6.00 -2.87
N ASP A 12 -8.54 -4.79 -3.39
CA ASP A 12 -8.91 -4.52 -4.78
C ASP A 12 -7.93 -5.18 -5.77
N ALA A 13 -6.68 -5.36 -5.37
CA ALA A 13 -5.68 -6.02 -6.21
C ALA A 13 -5.94 -7.53 -6.35
N LEU A 14 -6.70 -8.13 -5.42
CA LEU A 14 -7.06 -9.55 -5.46
C LEU A 14 -8.25 -9.79 -6.38
N VAL A 15 -8.05 -9.60 -7.67
CA VAL A 15 -9.13 -9.63 -8.68
C VAL A 15 -9.79 -11.01 -8.83
N ARG A 16 -9.11 -12.07 -8.41
CA ARG A 16 -9.66 -13.44 -8.43
C ARG A 16 -9.75 -14.04 -7.02
N GLY A 17 -9.86 -13.19 -6.03
CA GLY A 17 -9.87 -13.61 -4.64
C GLY A 17 -8.48 -13.96 -4.13
N GLY A 18 -8.41 -14.53 -2.97
CA GLY A 18 -7.17 -14.89 -2.32
C GLY A 18 -7.21 -14.63 -0.83
N THR A 19 -6.02 -14.48 -0.24
CA THR A 19 -5.87 -14.28 1.19
C THR A 19 -5.21 -12.94 1.46
N LEU A 20 -5.71 -12.24 2.45
CA LEU A 20 -5.16 -10.97 2.89
C LEU A 20 -4.68 -11.10 4.34
N PHE A 21 -3.43 -10.73 4.58
CA PHE A 21 -2.85 -10.72 5.93
C PHE A 21 -2.44 -9.31 6.31
N VAL A 22 -2.73 -8.94 7.54
CA VAL A 22 -2.26 -7.68 8.12
C VAL A 22 -1.51 -8.04 9.39
N GLY A 23 -0.27 -7.62 9.48
CA GLY A 23 0.57 -7.89 10.63
C GLY A 23 1.47 -6.73 10.98
N ALA A 24 2.19 -6.87 12.09
CA ALA A 24 3.18 -5.90 12.51
C ALA A 24 4.51 -6.59 12.68
N GLU A 25 5.56 -5.96 12.18
CA GLU A 25 6.93 -6.43 12.34
C GLU A 25 7.76 -5.32 12.97
N SER A 26 8.77 -5.69 13.73
CA SER A 26 9.72 -4.72 14.27
C SER A 26 10.88 -4.60 13.30
N ARG A 27 11.14 -3.37 12.86
CA ARG A 27 12.25 -3.10 11.96
C ARG A 27 13.08 -1.96 12.53
N GLU A 28 14.34 -2.25 12.83
CA GLU A 28 15.26 -1.27 13.42
C GLU A 28 14.70 -0.60 14.66
N GLY A 29 13.96 -1.37 15.48
CA GLY A 29 13.37 -0.87 16.71
C GLY A 29 12.06 -0.13 16.53
N GLU A 30 11.54 -0.02 15.30
CA GLU A 30 10.27 0.65 15.02
C GLU A 30 9.23 -0.36 14.50
N PRO A 31 7.96 -0.22 14.92
CA PRO A 31 6.92 -1.10 14.42
C PRO A 31 6.57 -0.74 12.97
N GLU A 32 6.54 -1.75 12.12
CA GLU A 32 6.11 -1.61 10.73
C GLU A 32 4.86 -2.46 10.53
N THR A 33 3.83 -1.87 9.93
CA THR A 33 2.64 -2.61 9.53
C THR A 33 2.89 -3.22 8.16
N VAL A 34 2.64 -4.51 8.04
CA VAL A 34 2.84 -5.23 6.78
C VAL A 34 1.51 -5.80 6.32
N ILE A 35 1.15 -5.51 5.08
CA ILE A 35 -0.05 -6.04 4.45
C ILE A 35 0.41 -6.96 3.33
N ARG A 36 -0.03 -8.23 3.40
CA ARG A 36 0.31 -9.23 2.39
C ARG A 36 -0.97 -9.75 1.74
N ALA A 37 -0.97 -9.76 0.44
CA ALA A 37 -2.07 -10.31 -0.34
C ALA A 37 -1.52 -11.41 -1.23
N ASN A 38 -2.13 -12.59 -1.17
CA ASN A 38 -1.73 -13.75 -1.98
C ASN A 38 -2.95 -14.26 -2.72
N GLY A 39 -2.81 -14.51 -4.00
CA GLY A 39 -3.92 -15.02 -4.80
C GLY A 39 -3.45 -15.50 -6.16
N PRO A 40 -4.34 -16.17 -6.92
CA PRO A 40 -3.99 -16.71 -8.24
C PRO A 40 -3.67 -15.62 -9.26
N ARG A 41 -4.17 -14.41 -9.03
CA ARG A 41 -3.83 -13.27 -9.88
C ARG A 41 -3.99 -11.98 -9.09
N ILE A 42 -2.92 -11.22 -9.01
CA ILE A 42 -2.90 -9.91 -8.38
C ILE A 42 -2.64 -8.87 -9.46
N VAL A 43 -3.52 -7.87 -9.51
CA VAL A 43 -3.39 -6.76 -10.46
C VAL A 43 -3.43 -5.46 -9.68
N MET A 44 -2.36 -4.70 -9.70
CA MET A 44 -2.31 -3.36 -9.16
C MET A 44 -2.07 -2.38 -10.30
N ASP A 45 -2.98 -1.42 -10.44
CA ASP A 45 -2.84 -0.37 -11.44
C ASP A 45 -1.50 0.34 -11.26
N GLU A 46 -0.78 0.54 -12.36
CA GLU A 46 0.53 1.18 -12.30
C GLU A 46 0.45 2.61 -11.73
N ALA A 47 -0.65 3.31 -11.97
CA ALA A 47 -0.86 4.63 -11.40
C ALA A 47 -0.94 4.57 -9.87
N ILE A 48 -1.58 3.54 -9.31
CA ILE A 48 -1.63 3.33 -7.86
C ILE A 48 -0.25 3.02 -7.32
N ARG A 49 0.50 2.16 -7.99
CA ARG A 49 1.87 1.80 -7.61
C ARG A 49 2.78 3.02 -7.62
N THR A 50 2.70 3.82 -8.68
CA THR A 50 3.44 5.08 -8.82
C THR A 50 3.10 6.05 -7.68
N THR A 51 1.82 6.13 -7.34
CA THR A 51 1.34 7.00 -6.26
C THR A 51 1.91 6.57 -4.91
N LEU A 52 1.87 5.27 -4.59
CA LEU A 52 2.40 4.76 -3.33
C LEU A 52 3.92 4.94 -3.24
N ALA A 53 4.61 4.88 -4.36
CA ALA A 53 6.05 5.13 -4.42
C ALA A 53 6.39 6.62 -4.31
N GLY A 54 5.40 7.51 -4.38
CA GLY A 54 5.62 8.94 -4.22
C GLY A 54 5.98 9.66 -5.48
N ASN A 55 5.78 9.04 -6.64
CA ASN A 55 6.17 9.59 -7.93
C ASN A 55 5.03 10.25 -8.69
N LEU A 56 3.81 10.23 -8.12
CA LEU A 56 2.66 10.87 -8.76
C LEU A 56 2.58 12.34 -8.33
N ASP A 57 2.44 13.22 -9.30
CA ASP A 57 2.21 14.63 -9.06
C ASP A 57 0.80 14.83 -8.47
N ALA A 58 0.67 15.72 -7.48
CA ALA A 58 -0.61 16.00 -6.83
C ALA A 58 -1.68 16.45 -7.82
N GLY A 59 -1.28 17.16 -8.89
CA GLY A 59 -2.20 17.59 -9.94
C GLY A 59 -2.74 16.44 -10.80
N SER A 60 -2.14 15.26 -10.70
CA SER A 60 -2.54 14.09 -11.48
C SER A 60 -3.38 13.09 -10.69
N VAL A 61 -3.73 13.41 -9.43
CA VAL A 61 -4.56 12.54 -8.60
C VAL A 61 -5.99 12.49 -9.15
N ASP A 62 -6.51 11.28 -9.31
CA ASP A 62 -7.88 11.05 -9.76
C ASP A 62 -8.59 10.08 -8.80
N SER A 63 -9.81 9.67 -9.16
CA SER A 63 -10.61 8.79 -8.30
C SER A 63 -9.94 7.42 -8.05
N ARG A 64 -9.10 6.95 -8.97
CA ARG A 64 -8.40 5.66 -8.82
C ARG A 64 -7.20 5.76 -7.89
N THR A 65 -6.53 6.90 -7.86
CA THR A 65 -5.29 7.08 -7.11
C THR A 65 -5.49 7.83 -5.80
N ALA A 66 -6.68 8.37 -5.55
CA ALA A 66 -6.96 9.20 -4.38
C ALA A 66 -6.64 8.51 -3.05
N ALA A 67 -7.07 7.25 -2.90
CA ALA A 67 -6.83 6.50 -1.65
C ALA A 67 -5.35 6.24 -1.43
N ALA A 68 -4.61 5.88 -2.48
CA ALA A 68 -3.18 5.64 -2.43
C ALA A 68 -2.43 6.95 -2.10
N TRP A 69 -2.80 8.03 -2.78
CA TRP A 69 -2.20 9.34 -2.55
C TRP A 69 -2.41 9.79 -1.10
N MET A 70 -3.63 9.64 -0.60
CA MET A 70 -3.95 10.04 0.76
C MET A 70 -3.21 9.20 1.80
N ALA A 71 -3.18 7.88 1.63
CA ALA A 71 -2.48 6.98 2.56
C ALA A 71 -1.00 7.33 2.64
N ARG A 72 -0.34 7.49 1.51
CA ARG A 72 1.07 7.84 1.48
C ARG A 72 1.33 9.22 2.07
N ASN A 73 0.51 10.19 1.68
CA ASN A 73 0.69 11.56 2.15
C ASN A 73 0.52 11.66 3.68
N LEU A 74 -0.47 10.98 4.24
CA LEU A 74 -0.67 10.95 5.68
C LEU A 74 0.49 10.27 6.40
N ALA A 75 1.02 9.18 5.86
CA ALA A 75 2.16 8.48 6.44
C ALA A 75 3.40 9.38 6.44
N VAL A 76 3.70 10.00 5.32
CA VAL A 76 4.87 10.87 5.16
C VAL A 76 4.77 12.11 6.06
N ARG A 77 3.59 12.70 6.16
CA ARG A 77 3.38 13.88 7.02
C ARG A 77 3.60 13.56 8.50
N GLY A 78 3.32 12.32 8.90
CA GLY A 78 3.60 11.87 10.26
C GLY A 78 5.05 11.42 10.48
N GLY A 79 5.91 11.54 9.48
CA GLY A 79 7.30 11.09 9.57
C GLY A 79 7.52 9.64 9.22
N GLY A 80 6.49 8.96 8.72
CA GLY A 80 6.57 7.57 8.28
C GLY A 80 6.77 7.44 6.79
N LEU A 81 6.53 6.25 6.27
CA LEU A 81 6.62 5.99 4.85
C LEU A 81 5.82 4.74 4.47
N VAL A 82 5.56 4.60 3.17
CA VAL A 82 4.91 3.43 2.60
C VAL A 82 5.84 2.85 1.53
N GLN A 83 6.03 1.53 1.57
CA GLN A 83 6.87 0.82 0.62
C GLN A 83 6.11 -0.33 -0.01
N LEU A 84 6.42 -0.61 -1.27
CA LEU A 84 5.89 -1.75 -2.01
C LEU A 84 7.03 -2.68 -2.39
N ALA A 85 6.80 -3.98 -2.24
CA ALA A 85 7.71 -4.97 -2.82
C ALA A 85 7.58 -4.96 -4.35
N GLU A 86 8.56 -5.57 -5.04
CA GLU A 86 8.52 -5.66 -6.48
C GLU A 86 7.25 -6.36 -6.98
N PRO A 87 6.76 -6.00 -8.17
CA PRO A 87 5.56 -6.62 -8.72
C PRO A 87 5.69 -8.12 -8.86
N ASP A 88 4.66 -8.83 -8.41
CA ASP A 88 4.56 -10.28 -8.52
C ASP A 88 3.11 -10.62 -8.85
N PRO A 89 2.83 -11.53 -9.81
CA PRO A 89 1.46 -11.81 -10.22
C PRO A 89 0.62 -12.54 -9.18
N GLU A 90 1.25 -13.12 -8.17
CA GLU A 90 0.56 -13.89 -7.12
C GLU A 90 0.71 -13.33 -5.72
N HIS A 91 1.56 -12.32 -5.54
CA HIS A 91 1.85 -11.75 -4.23
C HIS A 91 1.93 -10.24 -4.27
N LEU A 92 1.39 -9.61 -3.25
CA LEU A 92 1.51 -8.17 -3.04
C LEU A 92 1.93 -7.94 -1.59
N ILE A 93 2.96 -7.14 -1.38
CA ILE A 93 3.41 -6.79 -0.03
C ILE A 93 3.52 -5.29 0.05
N ILE A 94 2.80 -4.70 1.02
CA ILE A 94 2.84 -3.29 1.32
C ILE A 94 3.37 -3.14 2.74
N GLY A 95 4.46 -2.43 2.89
CA GLY A 95 4.99 -2.08 4.20
C GLY A 95 4.67 -0.62 4.51
N ALA A 96 4.20 -0.34 5.72
CA ALA A 96 3.88 1.01 6.14
C ALA A 96 4.48 1.29 7.52
N LEU A 97 5.36 2.26 7.58
CA LEU A 97 5.86 2.78 8.83
C LEU A 97 4.99 3.97 9.18
N ILE A 98 4.13 3.79 10.19
CA ILE A 98 3.17 4.81 10.60
C ILE A 98 3.61 5.32 11.96
N ARG A 99 3.89 6.61 12.04
CA ARG A 99 4.30 7.28 13.27
C ARG A 99 3.18 8.19 13.75
N ASN A 100 3.04 8.23 15.05
CA ASN A 100 2.07 9.12 15.69
C ASN A 100 2.72 10.40 16.17
#